data_85ce46c7c23a1883c81fd76bfeff7eee
#
_entry.id   85ce46c7c23a1883c81fd76bfeff7eee
#
_cell.length_a   1.000
_cell.length_b   1.000
_cell.length_c   1.000
_cell.angle_alpha   90.00
_cell.angle_beta   90.00
_cell.angle_gamma   90.00
#
_symmetry.space_group_name_H-M   'P 1'
#
loop_
_entity.id
_entity.type
_entity.pdbx_description
1 polymer ?
#
loop_
_entity_poly.entity_id
_entity_poly.type
_entity_poly.pdbx_seq_one_letter_code
_entity_poly.pdbx_strand_id
1 'polypeptide(L)'
;MVSNYVGTVPFAALNLIWPYVAIIGAIGFMMGTGGSALVAKIMGEGDMAKARGVFSFLVYTTLLISILGAIFGLIYIRPVAIFLGAEGSMIEDCVDYGSILLYLLPTYIFQVFFQSFLVTAEKPKWGMWITILAGVTNAVLDYVFIAMFEWGLAGAAWASEAGMIIASVIPFLYFIGVRKKSSRPKLYLGRPHIDMKALWKVCSNGLSEFVMNISISVVSMIYMYQ
;
A
#
# COMPACT_ATOMS: atom_id res chain seq x y z
N MET A 1 -19.83 10.91 5.14
CA MET A 1 -20.20 11.21 3.73
C MET A 1 -20.63 9.93 3.01
N VAL A 2 -19.78 8.93 2.87
CA VAL A 2 -20.09 7.65 2.18
C VAL A 2 -21.40 7.02 2.68
N SER A 3 -21.59 6.89 4.00
CA SER A 3 -22.79 6.28 4.60
C SER A 3 -24.12 6.96 4.24
N ASN A 4 -24.11 8.28 3.98
CA ASN A 4 -25.34 9.03 3.66
C ASN A 4 -25.79 8.87 2.20
N TYR A 5 -24.88 8.51 1.29
CA TYR A 5 -25.17 8.40 -0.13
C TYR A 5 -25.23 6.95 -0.62
N VAL A 6 -24.48 6.05 0.00
CA VAL A 6 -24.35 4.65 -0.46
C VAL A 6 -25.25 3.69 0.31
N GLY A 7 -25.74 4.10 1.49
CA GLY A 7 -26.58 3.26 2.36
C GLY A 7 -25.79 2.51 3.42
N THR A 8 -26.51 1.90 4.36
CA THR A 8 -25.91 1.24 5.54
C THR A 8 -25.25 -0.08 5.21
N VAL A 9 -25.84 -0.91 4.33
CA VAL A 9 -25.33 -2.24 3.97
C VAL A 9 -24.02 -2.14 3.18
N PRO A 10 -23.92 -1.34 2.09
CA PRO A 10 -22.63 -1.16 1.41
C PRO A 10 -21.56 -0.52 2.28
N PHE A 11 -21.94 0.40 3.20
CA PHE A 11 -20.97 0.97 4.15
C PHE A 11 -20.44 -0.08 5.15
N ALA A 12 -21.29 -1.01 5.59
CA ALA A 12 -20.86 -2.13 6.42
C ALA A 12 -19.93 -3.07 5.64
N ALA A 13 -20.22 -3.35 4.37
CA ALA A 13 -19.38 -4.18 3.49
C ALA A 13 -17.96 -3.61 3.33
N LEU A 14 -17.84 -2.29 3.13
CA LEU A 14 -16.55 -1.58 3.06
C LEU A 14 -15.72 -1.83 4.33
N ASN A 15 -16.33 -1.60 5.49
CA ASN A 15 -15.64 -1.78 6.76
C ASN A 15 -15.26 -3.25 7.01
N LEU A 16 -16.12 -4.20 6.59
CA LEU A 16 -15.90 -5.62 6.78
C LEU A 16 -14.71 -6.15 5.95
N ILE A 17 -14.57 -5.71 4.69
CA ILE A 17 -13.55 -6.25 3.79
C ILE A 17 -12.20 -5.50 3.89
N TRP A 18 -12.19 -4.24 4.35
CA TRP A 18 -10.98 -3.44 4.46
C TRP A 18 -9.85 -4.11 5.28
N PRO A 19 -10.11 -4.69 6.47
CA PRO A 19 -9.08 -5.38 7.24
C PRO A 19 -8.41 -6.54 6.49
N TYR A 20 -9.16 -7.24 5.63
CA TYR A 20 -8.60 -8.30 4.80
C TYR A 20 -7.56 -7.76 3.81
N VAL A 21 -7.91 -6.68 3.10
CA VAL A 21 -6.97 -6.00 2.18
C VAL A 21 -5.76 -5.46 2.96
N ALA A 22 -6.00 -4.88 4.15
CA ALA A 22 -4.95 -4.33 5.00
C ALA A 22 -3.97 -5.40 5.51
N ILE A 23 -4.43 -6.62 5.81
CA ILE A 23 -3.56 -7.74 6.18
C ILE A 23 -2.60 -8.07 5.05
N ILE A 24 -3.09 -8.20 3.81
CA ILE A 24 -2.24 -8.47 2.66
C ILE A 24 -1.29 -7.28 2.43
N GLY A 25 -1.79 -6.06 2.57
CA GLY A 25 -1.02 -4.83 2.44
C GLY A 25 0.03 -4.59 3.51
N ALA A 26 -0.05 -5.28 4.66
CA ALA A 26 0.94 -5.19 5.75
C ALA A 26 2.37 -5.54 5.30
N ILE A 27 2.50 -6.29 4.20
CA ILE A 27 3.78 -6.56 3.52
C ILE A 27 4.47 -5.24 3.12
N GLY A 28 3.72 -4.22 2.70
CA GLY A 28 4.25 -2.91 2.36
C GLY A 28 4.95 -2.23 3.54
N PHE A 29 4.37 -2.33 4.74
CA PHE A 29 4.99 -1.83 5.97
C PHE A 29 6.27 -2.60 6.29
N MET A 30 6.24 -3.93 6.25
CA MET A 30 7.43 -4.76 6.50
C MET A 30 8.57 -4.44 5.53
N MET A 31 8.29 -4.41 4.24
CA MET A 31 9.30 -4.14 3.21
C MET A 31 9.77 -2.69 3.21
N GLY A 32 8.87 -1.75 3.51
CA GLY A 32 9.17 -0.32 3.59
C GLY A 32 10.04 0.02 4.78
N THR A 33 9.62 -0.28 6.00
CA THR A 33 10.36 0.06 7.24
C THR A 33 11.63 -0.77 7.39
N GLY A 34 11.54 -2.09 7.21
CA GLY A 34 12.69 -2.97 7.29
C GLY A 34 13.73 -2.69 6.20
N GLY A 35 13.26 -2.41 4.98
CA GLY A 35 14.11 -2.08 3.84
C GLY A 35 14.78 -0.73 3.99
N SER A 36 14.04 0.30 4.39
CA SER A 36 14.57 1.64 4.59
C SER A 36 15.65 1.67 5.67
N ALA A 37 15.45 0.96 6.78
CA ALA A 37 16.44 0.84 7.85
C ALA A 37 17.74 0.17 7.36
N LEU A 38 17.65 -0.93 6.61
CA LEU A 38 18.82 -1.62 6.07
C LEU A 38 19.57 -0.75 5.06
N VAL A 39 18.83 -0.11 4.13
CA VAL A 39 19.43 0.74 3.10
C VAL A 39 20.06 1.98 3.73
N ALA A 40 19.40 2.62 4.71
CA ALA A 40 19.97 3.75 5.45
C ALA A 40 21.29 3.37 6.16
N LYS A 41 21.35 2.19 6.76
CA LYS A 41 22.59 1.67 7.37
C LYS A 41 23.72 1.55 6.33
N ILE A 42 23.46 0.90 5.19
CA ILE A 42 24.45 0.75 4.11
C ILE A 42 24.90 2.11 3.56
N MET A 43 23.97 3.07 3.44
CA MET A 43 24.32 4.45 3.05
C MET A 43 25.22 5.13 4.08
N GLY A 44 24.98 4.92 5.37
CA GLY A 44 25.81 5.43 6.47
C GLY A 44 27.23 4.81 6.49
N GLU A 45 27.37 3.58 6.03
CA GLU A 45 28.66 2.90 5.84
C GLU A 45 29.43 3.42 4.60
N GLY A 46 28.81 4.29 3.78
CA GLY A 46 29.40 4.90 2.59
C GLY A 46 29.28 4.08 1.30
N ASP A 47 28.70 2.88 1.34
CA ASP A 47 28.55 2.02 0.16
C ASP A 47 27.25 2.33 -0.61
N MET A 48 27.24 3.45 -1.31
CA MET A 48 26.09 3.88 -2.11
C MET A 48 25.79 2.95 -3.30
N ALA A 49 26.77 2.20 -3.80
CA ALA A 49 26.53 1.26 -4.91
C ALA A 49 25.71 0.08 -4.41
N LYS A 50 26.08 -0.49 -3.27
CA LYS A 50 25.33 -1.56 -2.61
C LYS A 50 23.95 -1.10 -2.15
N ALA A 51 23.83 0.11 -1.56
CA ALA A 51 22.58 0.68 -1.12
C ALA A 51 21.55 0.75 -2.28
N ARG A 52 21.98 1.23 -3.46
CA ARG A 52 21.14 1.29 -4.68
C ARG A 52 20.77 -0.09 -5.20
N GLY A 53 21.72 -1.04 -5.18
CA GLY A 53 21.47 -2.42 -5.60
C GLY A 53 20.44 -3.11 -4.72
N VAL A 54 20.58 -2.98 -3.39
CA VAL A 54 19.60 -3.51 -2.42
C VAL A 54 18.26 -2.82 -2.54
N PHE A 55 18.21 -1.48 -2.64
CA PHE A 55 16.96 -0.76 -2.86
C PHE A 55 16.22 -1.24 -4.10
N SER A 56 16.94 -1.35 -5.23
CA SER A 56 16.36 -1.82 -6.49
C SER A 56 15.86 -3.26 -6.37
N PHE A 57 16.61 -4.14 -5.72
CA PHE A 57 16.18 -5.51 -5.45
C PHE A 57 14.89 -5.55 -4.62
N LEU A 58 14.80 -4.73 -3.57
CA LEU A 58 13.59 -4.63 -2.75
C LEU A 58 12.38 -4.13 -3.53
N VAL A 59 12.54 -3.15 -4.42
CA VAL A 59 11.45 -2.67 -5.29
C VAL A 59 10.91 -3.80 -6.16
N TYR A 60 11.76 -4.57 -6.84
CA TYR A 60 11.30 -5.68 -7.68
C TYR A 60 10.70 -6.83 -6.87
N THR A 61 11.29 -7.14 -5.71
CA THR A 61 10.76 -8.17 -4.81
C THR A 61 9.39 -7.77 -4.27
N THR A 62 9.22 -6.52 -3.84
CA THR A 62 7.96 -5.98 -3.35
C THR A 62 6.90 -6.00 -4.45
N LEU A 63 7.26 -5.66 -5.70
CA LEU A 63 6.35 -5.74 -6.84
C LEU A 63 5.86 -7.17 -7.06
N LEU A 64 6.78 -8.13 -7.07
CA LEU A 64 6.42 -9.54 -7.26
C LEU A 64 5.48 -10.03 -6.14
N ILE A 65 5.81 -9.74 -4.89
CA ILE A 65 5.00 -10.14 -3.73
C ILE A 65 3.63 -9.46 -3.76
N SER A 66 3.55 -8.19 -4.15
CA SER A 66 2.28 -7.46 -4.22
C SER A 66 1.35 -8.02 -5.31
N ILE A 67 1.89 -8.41 -6.47
CA ILE A 67 1.12 -9.08 -7.52
C ILE A 67 0.63 -10.45 -7.06
N LEU A 68 1.49 -11.25 -6.42
CA LEU A 68 1.08 -12.55 -5.88
C LEU A 68 0.04 -12.38 -4.78
N GLY A 69 0.19 -11.38 -3.92
CA GLY A 69 -0.78 -11.03 -2.88
C GLY A 69 -2.13 -10.60 -3.46
N ALA A 70 -2.13 -9.83 -4.55
CA ALA A 70 -3.33 -9.44 -5.27
C ALA A 70 -4.07 -10.66 -5.85
N ILE A 71 -3.34 -11.56 -6.52
CA ILE A 71 -3.92 -12.80 -7.07
C ILE A 71 -4.50 -13.67 -5.96
N PHE A 72 -3.75 -13.89 -4.89
CA PHE A 72 -4.22 -14.63 -3.73
C PHE A 72 -5.46 -13.97 -3.11
N GLY A 73 -5.42 -12.66 -2.91
CA GLY A 73 -6.52 -11.88 -2.38
C GLY A 73 -7.80 -12.02 -3.21
N LEU A 74 -7.70 -11.92 -4.54
CA LEU A 74 -8.83 -12.06 -5.44
C LEU A 74 -9.45 -13.47 -5.45
N ILE A 75 -8.63 -14.51 -5.32
CA ILE A 75 -9.14 -15.89 -5.25
C ILE A 75 -9.96 -16.14 -3.98
N TYR A 76 -9.52 -15.56 -2.86
CA TYR A 76 -10.12 -15.83 -1.55
C TYR A 76 -11.09 -14.76 -1.05
N ILE A 77 -11.32 -13.67 -1.79
CA ILE A 77 -12.16 -12.55 -1.33
C ILE A 77 -13.58 -13.00 -0.96
N ARG A 78 -14.24 -13.80 -1.81
CA ARG A 78 -15.60 -14.28 -1.57
C ARG A 78 -15.70 -15.23 -0.36
N PRO A 79 -14.87 -16.30 -0.23
CA PRO A 79 -14.82 -17.10 0.98
C PRO A 79 -14.55 -16.31 2.25
N VAL A 80 -13.66 -15.33 2.18
CA VAL A 80 -13.32 -14.48 3.33
C VAL A 80 -14.49 -13.55 3.69
N ALA A 81 -15.19 -12.94 2.72
CA ALA A 81 -16.36 -12.11 2.99
C ALA A 81 -17.44 -12.92 3.74
N ILE A 82 -17.72 -14.15 3.28
CA ILE A 82 -18.68 -15.04 3.95
C ILE A 82 -18.19 -15.41 5.37
N PHE A 83 -16.91 -15.75 5.52
CA PHE A 83 -16.32 -16.07 6.82
C PHE A 83 -16.40 -14.89 7.80
N LEU A 84 -16.29 -13.66 7.31
CA LEU A 84 -16.41 -12.43 8.11
C LEU A 84 -17.87 -12.06 8.45
N GLY A 85 -18.85 -12.85 7.99
CA GLY A 85 -20.26 -12.65 8.31
C GLY A 85 -21.06 -11.83 7.30
N ALA A 86 -20.54 -11.65 6.06
CA ALA A 86 -21.33 -11.05 4.99
C ALA A 86 -22.46 -12.00 4.57
N GLU A 87 -23.69 -11.47 4.44
CA GLU A 87 -24.87 -12.22 4.04
C GLU A 87 -25.62 -11.53 2.88
N GLY A 88 -26.30 -12.30 2.06
CA GLY A 88 -27.16 -11.79 0.99
C GLY A 88 -26.41 -10.90 0.00
N SER A 89 -26.93 -9.69 -0.25
CA SER A 89 -26.34 -8.70 -1.17
C SER A 89 -24.99 -8.13 -0.67
N MET A 90 -24.76 -8.17 0.65
CA MET A 90 -23.52 -7.66 1.23
C MET A 90 -22.29 -8.44 0.76
N ILE A 91 -22.44 -9.72 0.39
CA ILE A 91 -21.34 -10.52 -0.16
C ILE A 91 -20.85 -9.90 -1.48
N GLU A 92 -21.78 -9.55 -2.38
CA GLU A 92 -21.43 -8.94 -3.67
C GLU A 92 -20.81 -7.55 -3.45
N ASP A 93 -21.36 -6.74 -2.55
CA ASP A 93 -20.78 -5.45 -2.17
C ASP A 93 -19.33 -5.59 -1.66
N CYS A 94 -19.04 -6.61 -0.83
CA CYS A 94 -17.69 -6.92 -0.36
C CYS A 94 -16.77 -7.33 -1.51
N VAL A 95 -17.26 -8.17 -2.42
CA VAL A 95 -16.49 -8.67 -3.57
C VAL A 95 -16.20 -7.53 -4.55
N ASP A 96 -17.19 -6.71 -4.88
CA ASP A 96 -17.03 -5.60 -5.82
C ASP A 96 -16.04 -4.56 -5.30
N TYR A 97 -16.25 -4.07 -4.07
CA TYR A 97 -15.36 -3.10 -3.45
C TYR A 97 -13.94 -3.65 -3.24
N GLY A 98 -13.84 -4.81 -2.61
CA GLY A 98 -12.55 -5.41 -2.28
C GLY A 98 -11.76 -5.85 -3.52
N SER A 99 -12.44 -6.27 -4.60
CA SER A 99 -11.76 -6.62 -5.85
C SER A 99 -11.09 -5.41 -6.49
N ILE A 100 -11.72 -4.23 -6.49
CA ILE A 100 -11.09 -3.00 -7.00
C ILE A 100 -9.80 -2.73 -6.23
N LEU A 101 -9.84 -2.77 -4.89
CA LEU A 101 -8.66 -2.55 -4.04
C LEU A 101 -7.58 -3.62 -4.24
N LEU A 102 -7.97 -4.87 -4.46
CA LEU A 102 -7.02 -5.96 -4.68
C LEU A 102 -6.39 -5.93 -6.08
N TYR A 103 -7.10 -5.52 -7.13
CA TYR A 103 -6.51 -5.32 -8.45
C TYR A 103 -5.38 -4.30 -8.42
N LEU A 104 -5.52 -3.26 -7.61
CA LEU A 104 -4.54 -2.20 -7.46
C LEU A 104 -3.74 -2.30 -6.14
N LEU A 105 -3.75 -3.47 -5.49
CA LEU A 105 -2.96 -3.73 -4.27
C LEU A 105 -1.49 -3.30 -4.36
N PRO A 106 -0.80 -3.45 -5.50
CA PRO A 106 0.56 -2.93 -5.65
C PRO A 106 0.67 -1.43 -5.36
N THR A 107 -0.33 -0.62 -5.70
CA THR A 107 -0.29 0.83 -5.44
C THR A 107 -0.33 1.13 -3.95
N TYR A 108 -1.18 0.43 -3.20
CA TYR A 108 -1.25 0.54 -1.74
C TYR A 108 0.06 0.11 -1.07
N ILE A 109 0.62 -1.03 -1.45
CA ILE A 109 1.90 -1.52 -0.92
C ILE A 109 3.03 -0.55 -1.23
N PHE A 110 3.11 -0.04 -2.46
CA PHE A 110 4.15 0.90 -2.86
C PHE A 110 3.99 2.31 -2.27
N GLN A 111 2.78 2.77 -1.99
CA GLN A 111 2.56 4.00 -1.24
C GLN A 111 3.30 3.96 0.10
N VAL A 112 3.10 2.91 0.89
CA VAL A 112 3.74 2.73 2.21
C VAL A 112 5.25 2.51 2.06
N PHE A 113 5.65 1.66 1.13
CA PHE A 113 7.05 1.37 0.83
C PHE A 113 7.83 2.64 0.49
N PHE A 114 7.38 3.41 -0.49
CA PHE A 114 8.08 4.61 -0.92
C PHE A 114 8.04 5.74 0.11
N GLN A 115 7.01 5.83 0.93
CA GLN A 115 6.96 6.80 2.01
C GLN A 115 8.15 6.60 2.98
N SER A 116 8.45 5.36 3.36
CA SER A 116 9.62 5.02 4.17
C SER A 116 10.93 5.35 3.45
N PHE A 117 11.04 5.06 2.16
CA PHE A 117 12.25 5.33 1.38
C PHE A 117 12.46 6.82 1.04
N LEU A 118 11.41 7.63 0.99
CA LEU A 118 11.57 9.09 0.87
C LEU A 118 12.23 9.70 2.12
N VAL A 119 11.96 9.14 3.30
CA VAL A 119 12.67 9.54 4.54
C VAL A 119 14.15 9.17 4.44
N THR A 120 14.47 7.94 4.04
CA THR A 120 15.85 7.47 3.81
C THR A 120 16.60 8.29 2.75
N ALA A 121 15.87 8.77 1.73
CA ALA A 121 16.42 9.64 0.68
C ALA A 121 16.53 11.11 1.12
N GLU A 122 16.35 11.42 2.40
CA GLU A 122 16.37 12.78 2.96
C GLU A 122 15.32 13.72 2.34
N LYS A 123 14.17 13.17 1.97
CA LYS A 123 13.05 13.88 1.34
C LYS A 123 11.72 13.76 2.10
N PRO A 124 11.69 13.84 3.45
CA PRO A 124 10.45 13.66 4.20
C PRO A 124 9.39 14.71 3.86
N LYS A 125 9.79 15.94 3.56
CA LYS A 125 8.87 17.03 3.12
C LYS A 125 8.13 16.65 1.83
N TRP A 126 8.81 15.99 0.88
CA TRP A 126 8.19 15.49 -0.35
C TRP A 126 7.17 14.39 -0.03
N GLY A 127 7.52 13.44 0.85
CA GLY A 127 6.60 12.43 1.32
C GLY A 127 5.33 13.04 1.92
N MET A 128 5.47 14.02 2.79
CA MET A 128 4.35 14.75 3.38
C MET A 128 3.44 15.39 2.33
N TRP A 129 4.01 16.15 1.37
CA TRP A 129 3.22 16.82 0.33
C TRP A 129 2.50 15.82 -0.59
N ILE A 130 3.15 14.71 -0.94
CA ILE A 130 2.54 13.64 -1.73
C ILE A 130 1.36 13.03 -0.98
N THR A 131 1.50 12.76 0.32
CA THR A 131 0.42 12.23 1.16
C THR A 131 -0.76 13.21 1.26
N ILE A 132 -0.49 14.51 1.43
CA ILE A 132 -1.53 15.54 1.44
C ILE A 132 -2.25 15.58 0.07
N LEU A 133 -1.50 15.59 -1.03
CA LEU A 133 -2.06 15.60 -2.38
C LEU A 133 -2.94 14.36 -2.61
N ALA A 134 -2.47 13.17 -2.24
CA ALA A 134 -3.21 11.92 -2.34
C ALA A 134 -4.52 11.97 -1.53
N GLY A 135 -4.46 12.44 -0.28
CA GLY A 135 -5.63 12.57 0.59
C GLY A 135 -6.64 13.59 0.07
N VAL A 136 -6.19 14.74 -0.42
CA VAL A 136 -7.06 15.76 -1.04
C VAL A 136 -7.71 15.18 -2.31
N THR A 137 -6.94 14.50 -3.16
CA THR A 137 -7.47 13.86 -4.37
C THR A 137 -8.53 12.82 -4.03
N ASN A 138 -8.26 11.94 -3.04
CA ASN A 138 -9.24 10.97 -2.57
C ASN A 138 -10.53 11.68 -2.12
N ALA A 139 -10.44 12.68 -1.24
CA ALA A 139 -11.60 13.39 -0.72
C ALA A 139 -12.43 14.10 -1.82
N VAL A 140 -11.75 14.70 -2.81
CA VAL A 140 -12.41 15.35 -3.96
C VAL A 140 -13.09 14.31 -4.85
N LEU A 141 -12.40 13.20 -5.16
CA LEU A 141 -12.95 12.15 -6.00
C LEU A 141 -14.08 11.38 -5.31
N ASP A 142 -14.02 11.19 -3.98
CA ASP A 142 -15.15 10.66 -3.22
C ASP A 142 -16.40 11.50 -3.45
N TYR A 143 -16.27 12.83 -3.37
CA TYR A 143 -17.40 13.71 -3.64
C TYR A 143 -17.90 13.58 -5.09
N VAL A 144 -17.01 13.59 -6.07
CA VAL A 144 -17.37 13.50 -7.50
C VAL A 144 -17.98 12.15 -7.83
N PHE A 145 -17.37 11.03 -7.42
CA PHE A 145 -17.84 9.70 -7.82
C PHE A 145 -19.07 9.24 -7.05
N ILE A 146 -19.18 9.62 -5.76
CA ILE A 146 -20.30 9.20 -4.92
C ILE A 146 -21.48 10.17 -5.02
N ALA A 147 -21.23 11.50 -4.94
CA ALA A 147 -22.30 12.48 -4.87
C ALA A 147 -22.75 13.00 -6.23
N MET A 148 -21.84 13.10 -7.24
CA MET A 148 -22.19 13.62 -8.56
C MET A 148 -22.50 12.51 -9.57
N PHE A 149 -21.72 11.42 -9.56
CA PHE A 149 -21.89 10.32 -10.53
C PHE A 149 -22.70 9.15 -9.99
N GLU A 150 -23.00 9.15 -8.69
CA GLU A 150 -23.79 8.10 -8.03
C GLU A 150 -23.23 6.67 -8.22
N TRP A 151 -21.89 6.55 -8.34
CA TRP A 151 -21.23 5.25 -8.51
C TRP A 151 -21.24 4.39 -7.24
N GLY A 152 -21.83 4.87 -6.16
CA GLY A 152 -21.96 4.13 -4.91
C GLY A 152 -20.62 3.67 -4.33
N LEU A 153 -20.57 2.40 -3.93
CA LEU A 153 -19.40 1.80 -3.28
C LEU A 153 -18.19 1.69 -4.21
N ALA A 154 -18.42 1.40 -5.49
CA ALA A 154 -17.33 1.36 -6.48
C ALA A 154 -16.67 2.73 -6.64
N GLY A 155 -17.45 3.82 -6.55
CA GLY A 155 -16.93 5.18 -6.56
C GLY A 155 -15.95 5.45 -5.41
N ALA A 156 -16.28 5.00 -4.20
CA ALA A 156 -15.38 5.10 -3.04
C ALA A 156 -14.08 4.30 -3.24
N ALA A 157 -14.17 3.09 -3.82
CA ALA A 157 -12.98 2.29 -4.13
C ALA A 157 -12.07 3.01 -5.13
N TRP A 158 -12.60 3.49 -6.25
CA TRP A 158 -11.83 4.19 -7.28
C TRP A 158 -11.24 5.52 -6.78
N ALA A 159 -11.94 6.24 -5.93
CA ALA A 159 -11.41 7.47 -5.31
C ALA A 159 -10.21 7.16 -4.40
N SER A 160 -10.31 6.11 -3.60
CA SER A 160 -9.21 5.64 -2.75
C SER A 160 -8.00 5.21 -3.57
N GLU A 161 -8.23 4.43 -4.63
CA GLU A 161 -7.16 3.99 -5.52
C GLU A 161 -6.48 5.14 -6.26
N ALA A 162 -7.22 6.15 -6.68
CA ALA A 162 -6.62 7.34 -7.30
C ALA A 162 -5.61 8.03 -6.36
N GLY A 163 -5.94 8.15 -5.07
CA GLY A 163 -5.03 8.64 -4.06
C GLY A 163 -3.78 7.75 -3.91
N MET A 164 -3.97 6.42 -3.85
CA MET A 164 -2.87 5.45 -3.72
C MET A 164 -1.96 5.45 -4.97
N ILE A 165 -2.52 5.58 -6.17
CA ILE A 165 -1.77 5.71 -7.41
C ILE A 165 -0.87 6.96 -7.35
N ILE A 166 -1.38 8.10 -6.95
CA ILE A 166 -0.60 9.32 -6.78
C ILE A 166 0.54 9.10 -5.77
N ALA A 167 0.22 8.51 -4.61
CA ALA A 167 1.18 8.29 -3.54
C ALA A 167 2.24 7.22 -3.85
N SER A 168 2.01 6.35 -4.83
CA SER A 168 2.97 5.34 -5.30
C SER A 168 3.74 5.76 -6.54
N VAL A 169 3.06 6.32 -7.55
CA VAL A 169 3.68 6.64 -8.86
C VAL A 169 4.61 7.85 -8.76
N ILE A 170 4.25 8.90 -8.02
CA ILE A 170 5.10 10.09 -7.90
C ILE A 170 6.47 9.75 -7.30
N PRO A 171 6.57 9.03 -6.15
CA PRO A 171 7.86 8.60 -5.62
C PRO A 171 8.60 7.64 -6.55
N PHE A 172 7.90 6.74 -7.23
CA PHE A 172 8.50 5.82 -8.19
C PHE A 172 9.21 6.59 -9.32
N LEU A 173 8.52 7.58 -9.91
CA LEU A 173 9.10 8.45 -10.94
C LEU A 173 10.26 9.28 -10.40
N TYR A 174 10.19 9.74 -9.14
CA TYR A 174 11.29 10.43 -8.48
C TYR A 174 12.54 9.54 -8.43
N PHE A 175 12.43 8.29 -7.97
CA PHE A 175 13.58 7.38 -7.86
C PHE A 175 14.16 6.95 -9.21
N ILE A 176 13.36 6.96 -10.29
CA ILE A 176 13.85 6.77 -11.66
C ILE A 176 14.55 8.04 -12.18
N GLY A 177 13.96 9.21 -11.98
CA GLY A 177 14.39 10.48 -12.55
C GLY A 177 15.67 11.05 -11.94
N VAL A 178 15.92 10.79 -10.66
CA VAL A 178 17.10 11.30 -9.93
C VAL A 178 18.43 10.81 -10.50
N ARG A 179 18.44 9.66 -11.19
CA ARG A 179 19.64 9.11 -11.86
C ARG A 179 20.28 10.12 -12.84
N LYS A 180 19.48 10.98 -13.45
CA LYS A 180 19.93 11.85 -14.56
C LYS A 180 20.49 13.21 -14.12
N LYS A 181 20.29 13.66 -12.86
CA LYS A 181 20.40 15.08 -12.51
C LYS A 181 21.35 15.45 -11.35
N SER A 182 22.10 14.53 -10.74
CA SER A 182 22.80 14.86 -9.50
C SER A 182 24.28 14.53 -9.46
N SER A 183 25.09 15.54 -9.08
CA SER A 183 26.51 15.41 -8.75
C SER A 183 26.79 14.78 -7.37
N ARG A 184 25.75 14.58 -6.53
CA ARG A 184 25.87 13.94 -5.21
C ARG A 184 25.36 12.51 -5.27
N PRO A 185 25.94 11.59 -4.48
CA PRO A 185 25.43 10.23 -4.39
C PRO A 185 24.01 10.25 -3.80
N LYS A 186 23.01 9.91 -4.62
CA LYS A 186 21.60 9.81 -4.21
C LYS A 186 21.09 8.40 -4.40
N LEU A 187 20.05 8.05 -3.64
CA LEU A 187 19.33 6.80 -3.84
C LEU A 187 18.49 6.91 -5.13
N TYR A 188 18.62 5.95 -6.02
CA TYR A 188 17.83 5.84 -7.26
C TYR A 188 17.65 4.38 -7.67
N LEU A 189 16.65 4.12 -8.50
CA LEU A 189 16.39 2.79 -9.05
C LEU A 189 17.45 2.47 -10.12
N GLY A 190 18.27 1.45 -9.84
CA GLY A 190 19.35 0.98 -10.71
C GLY A 190 19.26 -0.50 -11.04
N ARG A 191 20.40 -1.15 -11.26
CA ARG A 191 20.44 -2.60 -11.41
C ARG A 191 20.27 -3.27 -10.05
N PRO A 192 19.37 -4.26 -9.93
CA PRO A 192 19.17 -4.97 -8.66
C PRO A 192 20.40 -5.79 -8.32
N HIS A 193 20.80 -5.76 -7.05
CA HIS A 193 21.77 -6.67 -6.48
C HIS A 193 21.01 -7.70 -5.66
N ILE A 194 20.91 -8.93 -6.18
CA ILE A 194 20.18 -10.01 -5.51
C ILE A 194 20.99 -10.44 -4.27
N ASP A 195 20.45 -10.14 -3.10
CA ASP A 195 21.00 -10.52 -1.81
C ASP A 195 19.89 -11.07 -0.89
N MET A 196 19.80 -12.39 -0.85
CA MET A 196 18.79 -13.07 -0.02
C MET A 196 19.04 -12.84 1.49
N LYS A 197 20.30 -12.59 1.90
CA LYS A 197 20.60 -12.25 3.29
C LYS A 197 20.08 -10.84 3.63
N ALA A 198 20.15 -9.92 2.67
CA ALA A 198 19.53 -8.59 2.81
C ALA A 198 18.02 -8.71 2.93
N LEU A 199 17.36 -9.53 2.09
CA LEU A 199 15.92 -9.76 2.18
C LEU A 199 15.51 -10.31 3.56
N TRP A 200 16.21 -11.31 4.06
CA TRP A 200 15.96 -11.85 5.39
C TRP A 200 16.10 -10.79 6.50
N LYS A 201 17.12 -9.95 6.44
CA LYS A 201 17.30 -8.82 7.37
C LYS A 201 16.14 -7.80 7.27
N VAL A 202 15.68 -7.51 6.05
CA VAL A 202 14.55 -6.62 5.82
C VAL A 202 13.29 -7.18 6.47
N CYS A 203 12.96 -8.45 6.23
CA CYS A 203 11.80 -9.10 6.85
C CYS A 203 11.93 -9.12 8.38
N SER A 204 13.09 -9.43 8.92
CA SER A 204 13.34 -9.43 10.37
C SER A 204 13.20 -8.03 10.99
N ASN A 205 13.75 -7.00 10.34
CA ASN A 205 13.67 -5.62 10.83
C ASN A 205 12.24 -5.05 10.75
N GLY A 206 11.49 -5.43 9.71
CA GLY A 206 10.12 -4.96 9.49
C GLY A 206 9.04 -5.83 10.13
N LEU A 207 9.42 -6.93 10.80
CA LEU A 207 8.47 -7.89 11.37
C LEU A 207 7.56 -7.25 12.43
N SER A 208 8.07 -6.33 13.23
CA SER A 208 7.30 -5.61 14.24
C SER A 208 6.14 -4.81 13.62
N GLU A 209 6.42 -4.08 12.54
CA GLU A 209 5.40 -3.32 11.81
C GLU A 209 4.37 -4.25 11.13
N PHE A 210 4.84 -5.35 10.56
CA PHE A 210 3.98 -6.36 9.97
C PHE A 210 2.99 -6.94 10.99
N VAL A 211 3.51 -7.41 12.13
CA VAL A 211 2.68 -7.98 13.20
C VAL A 211 1.73 -6.94 13.78
N MET A 212 2.18 -5.69 13.97
CA MET A 212 1.35 -4.61 14.47
C MET A 212 0.15 -4.34 13.52
N ASN A 213 0.39 -4.22 12.23
CA ASN A 213 -0.67 -3.96 11.24
C ASN A 213 -1.65 -5.14 11.13
N ILE A 214 -1.16 -6.38 11.18
CA ILE A 214 -2.03 -7.57 11.25
C ILE A 214 -2.87 -7.54 12.52
N SER A 215 -2.27 -7.25 13.68
CA SER A 215 -3.00 -7.21 14.95
C SER A 215 -4.11 -6.16 14.94
N ILE A 216 -3.85 -4.96 14.41
CA ILE A 216 -4.86 -3.92 14.26
C ILE A 216 -6.00 -4.41 13.36
N SER A 217 -5.68 -5.04 12.25
CA SER A 217 -6.67 -5.55 11.29
C SER A 217 -7.52 -6.67 11.91
N VAL A 218 -6.90 -7.61 12.63
CA VAL A 218 -7.62 -8.71 13.32
C VAL A 218 -8.52 -8.16 14.41
N VAL A 219 -8.04 -7.21 15.21
CA VAL A 219 -8.85 -6.53 16.24
C VAL A 219 -10.05 -5.84 15.61
N SER A 220 -9.86 -5.13 14.47
CA SER A 220 -10.95 -4.49 13.75
C SER A 220 -11.99 -5.50 13.26
N MET A 221 -11.56 -6.67 12.75
CA MET A 221 -12.47 -7.75 12.36
C MET A 221 -13.30 -8.26 13.54
N ILE A 222 -12.67 -8.47 14.71
CA ILE A 222 -13.37 -8.94 15.91
C ILE A 222 -14.42 -7.95 16.39
N TYR A 223 -14.10 -6.64 16.39
CA TYR A 223 -15.06 -5.59 16.77
C TYR A 223 -16.26 -5.50 15.84
N MET A 224 -16.13 -5.91 14.59
CA MET A 224 -17.25 -5.93 13.64
C MET A 224 -18.16 -7.14 13.80
N TYR A 225 -17.71 -8.17 14.49
CA TYR A 225 -18.48 -9.40 14.78
C TYR A 225 -19.43 -9.23 15.98
N GLN A 226 -19.33 -8.13 16.75
CA GLN A 226 -20.19 -7.80 17.88
C GLN A 226 -21.31 -6.83 17.49
#